data_73b0bb8a81daae79d9684aff5814e43d
#
_entry.id   73b0bb8a81daae79d9684aff5814e43d
#
_cell.length_a   1.000
_cell.length_b   1.000
_cell.length_c   1.000
_cell.angle_alpha   90.00
_cell.angle_beta   90.00
_cell.angle_gamma   90.00
#
_symmetry.space_group_name_H-M   'P 1'
#
loop_
_entity.id
_entity.type
_entity.pdbx_description
1 polymer ?
#
loop_
_entity_poly.entity_id
_entity_poly.type
_entity_poly.pdbx_seq_one_letter_code
_entity_poly.pdbx_strand_id
1 'polypeptide(L)'
;IQIEYLENGDYTETVINDELPDNVVISPFATTKTITKSKTTYYKNSAGTVLWSVTIKGTFTYNGSTSKCTSCSHSTTAPSSAWSIKSASHSKSGNTATARATATQTTSTGTKDFSMSVTIKCSANGTVS
;
A
#
# COMPACT_ATOMS: atom_id res chain seq x y z
N ILE A 1 11.50 -2.78 4.20
CA ILE A 1 11.37 -3.38 2.85
C ILE A 1 11.12 -4.87 2.99
N GLN A 2 10.09 -5.35 2.36
CA GLN A 2 9.74 -6.76 2.34
C GLN A 2 9.74 -7.25 0.90
N ILE A 3 10.44 -8.34 0.62
CA ILE A 3 10.55 -8.92 -0.71
C ILE A 3 10.04 -10.36 -0.67
N GLU A 4 9.15 -10.70 -1.61
CA GLU A 4 8.63 -12.06 -1.78
C GLU A 4 8.87 -12.52 -3.22
N TYR A 5 9.60 -13.62 -3.39
CA TYR A 5 9.91 -14.19 -4.69
C TYR A 5 8.81 -15.16 -5.14
N LEU A 6 8.47 -15.09 -6.42
CA LEU A 6 7.45 -15.93 -7.03
C LEU A 6 8.10 -17.07 -7.84
N GLU A 7 7.32 -18.11 -8.12
CA GLU A 7 7.83 -19.31 -8.83
C GLU A 7 8.33 -18.99 -10.24
N ASN A 8 7.78 -17.98 -10.91
CA ASN A 8 8.15 -17.60 -12.27
C ASN A 8 9.42 -16.74 -12.34
N GLY A 9 10.10 -16.48 -11.22
CA GLY A 9 11.28 -15.63 -11.16
C GLY A 9 10.98 -14.14 -10.91
N ASP A 10 9.73 -13.73 -10.98
CA ASP A 10 9.31 -12.38 -10.60
C ASP A 10 9.26 -12.26 -9.08
N TYR A 11 9.16 -11.03 -8.59
CA TYR A 11 9.07 -10.81 -7.15
C TYR A 11 8.24 -9.57 -6.83
N THR A 12 7.76 -9.53 -5.59
CA THR A 12 7.09 -8.35 -5.06
C THR A 12 7.98 -7.68 -4.02
N GLU A 13 7.95 -6.34 -4.01
CA GLU A 13 8.66 -5.54 -3.03
C GLU A 13 7.69 -4.58 -2.38
N THR A 14 7.60 -4.61 -1.05
CA THR A 14 6.72 -3.75 -0.29
C THR A 14 7.53 -2.74 0.52
N VAL A 15 7.21 -1.47 0.36
CA VAL A 15 7.94 -0.35 0.98
C VAL A 15 6.94 0.59 1.63
N ILE A 16 7.24 1.00 2.87
CA ILE A 16 6.51 2.10 3.51
C ILE A 16 7.16 3.39 3.07
N ASN A 17 6.38 4.27 2.48
CA ASN A 17 6.84 5.57 2.04
C ASN A 17 6.59 6.60 3.15
N ASP A 18 7.66 7.22 3.64
CA ASP A 18 7.55 8.39 4.47
C ASP A 18 7.24 9.59 3.56
N GLU A 19 5.95 9.72 3.20
CA GLU A 19 5.53 10.89 2.46
C GLU A 19 5.55 12.09 3.37
N LEU A 20 6.50 13.00 3.13
CA LEU A 20 6.53 14.32 3.72
C LEU A 20 6.73 14.34 5.24
N PRO A 21 7.25 15.45 5.77
CA PRO A 21 7.36 15.60 7.20
C PRO A 21 6.02 15.24 7.82
N ASP A 22 6.05 14.32 8.75
CA ASP A 22 4.91 13.84 9.47
C ASP A 22 4.05 15.03 9.86
N ASN A 23 2.91 15.19 9.20
CA ASN A 23 1.93 16.16 9.61
C ASN A 23 1.30 15.69 10.92
N VAL A 24 2.09 15.73 11.97
CA VAL A 24 1.60 15.46 13.30
C VAL A 24 0.95 16.72 13.79
N VAL A 25 -0.38 16.75 13.74
CA VAL A 25 -1.12 17.84 14.35
C VAL A 25 -1.31 17.50 15.83
N ILE A 26 -0.61 18.22 16.67
CA ILE A 26 -0.76 18.10 18.12
C ILE A 26 -1.66 19.23 18.60
N SER A 27 -2.85 18.89 19.09
CA SER A 27 -3.70 19.83 19.76
C SER A 27 -3.25 19.96 21.23
N PRO A 28 -3.05 21.17 21.77
CA PRO A 28 -2.61 21.33 23.15
C PRO A 28 -3.63 20.83 24.18
N PHE A 29 -4.87 20.63 23.79
CA PHE A 29 -5.94 20.15 24.67
C PHE A 29 -6.38 18.72 24.38
N ALA A 30 -5.75 18.07 23.40
CA ALA A 30 -6.06 16.68 23.05
C ALA A 30 -4.79 15.85 23.06
N THR A 31 -4.89 14.64 23.58
CA THR A 31 -3.81 13.67 23.54
C THR A 31 -3.78 12.89 22.20
N THR A 32 -4.78 13.10 21.37
CA THR A 32 -4.89 12.44 20.08
C THR A 32 -4.03 13.12 19.03
N LYS A 33 -3.22 12.34 18.36
CA LYS A 33 -2.36 12.78 17.26
C LYS A 33 -2.84 12.17 15.94
N THR A 34 -2.51 12.81 14.84
CA THR A 34 -2.87 12.35 13.50
C THR A 34 -1.61 12.13 12.68
N ILE A 35 -1.55 11.02 11.94
CA ILE A 35 -0.45 10.70 11.04
C ILE A 35 -1.01 10.14 9.73
N THR A 36 -0.41 10.55 8.60
CA THR A 36 -0.75 10.03 7.28
C THR A 36 0.50 9.40 6.69
N LYS A 37 0.38 8.15 6.26
CA LYS A 37 1.47 7.43 5.58
C LYS A 37 0.93 6.59 4.45
N SER A 38 1.81 6.20 3.53
CA SER A 38 1.48 5.29 2.45
C SER A 38 2.44 4.11 2.43
N LYS A 39 1.96 3.02 1.83
CA LYS A 39 2.71 1.78 1.68
C LYS A 39 2.44 1.25 0.28
N THR A 40 3.47 0.88 -0.44
CA THR A 40 3.37 0.43 -1.82
C THR A 40 3.93 -0.97 -1.96
N THR A 41 3.22 -1.82 -2.70
CA THR A 41 3.73 -3.10 -3.18
C THR A 41 3.97 -2.99 -4.68
N TYR A 42 5.20 -3.26 -5.08
CA TYR A 42 5.64 -3.28 -6.48
C TYR A 42 5.71 -4.72 -6.97
N TYR A 43 5.19 -4.96 -8.15
CA TYR A 43 5.39 -6.23 -8.86
C TYR A 43 6.53 -6.02 -9.86
N LYS A 44 7.62 -6.75 -9.68
CA LYS A 44 8.85 -6.61 -10.45
C LYS A 44 9.21 -7.91 -11.15
N ASN A 45 9.80 -7.79 -12.34
CA ASN A 45 10.38 -8.96 -13.02
C ASN A 45 11.75 -9.29 -12.44
N SER A 46 12.35 -10.38 -12.90
CA SER A 46 13.65 -10.86 -12.42
C SER A 46 14.80 -9.85 -12.63
N ALA A 47 14.62 -8.91 -13.55
CA ALA A 47 15.59 -7.85 -13.81
C ALA A 47 15.41 -6.62 -12.91
N GLY A 48 14.39 -6.61 -12.05
CA GLY A 48 14.09 -5.50 -11.14
C GLY A 48 13.24 -4.40 -11.75
N THR A 49 12.68 -4.61 -12.93
CA THR A 49 11.79 -3.64 -13.57
C THR A 49 10.40 -3.70 -12.97
N VAL A 50 9.85 -2.54 -12.58
CA VAL A 50 8.49 -2.43 -12.07
C VAL A 50 7.51 -2.65 -13.22
N LEU A 51 6.64 -3.65 -13.08
CA LEU A 51 5.60 -3.97 -14.06
C LEU A 51 4.27 -3.33 -13.69
N TRP A 52 3.93 -3.32 -12.41
CA TRP A 52 2.77 -2.62 -11.87
C TRP A 52 2.90 -2.49 -10.35
N SER A 53 2.08 -1.62 -9.77
CA SER A 53 2.11 -1.42 -8.32
C SER A 53 0.74 -1.04 -7.79
N VAL A 54 0.55 -1.25 -6.48
CA VAL A 54 -0.62 -0.79 -5.73
C VAL A 54 -0.15 -0.12 -4.45
N THR A 55 -0.76 1.02 -4.13
CA THR A 55 -0.43 1.83 -2.95
C THR A 55 -1.67 2.00 -2.10
N ILE A 56 -1.51 1.83 -0.79
CA ILE A 56 -2.50 2.23 0.21
C ILE A 56 -1.99 3.49 0.92
N LYS A 57 -2.85 4.48 1.05
CA LYS A 57 -2.58 5.67 1.85
C LYS A 57 -3.59 5.71 2.98
N GLY A 58 -3.13 5.78 4.21
CA GLY A 58 -3.99 5.80 5.39
C GLY A 58 -3.71 7.00 6.26
N THR A 59 -4.79 7.58 6.79
CA THR A 59 -4.73 8.61 7.83
C THR A 59 -5.21 7.98 9.12
N PHE A 60 -4.40 8.11 10.16
CA PHE A 60 -4.65 7.46 11.45
C PHE A 60 -4.63 8.48 12.57
N THR A 61 -5.46 8.23 13.58
CA THR A 61 -5.37 8.93 14.86
C THR A 61 -4.91 7.95 15.93
N TYR A 62 -4.12 8.43 16.88
CA TYR A 62 -3.61 7.61 17.97
C TYR A 62 -3.40 8.45 19.22
N ASN A 63 -3.49 7.85 20.40
CA ASN A 63 -3.42 8.57 21.68
C ASN A 63 -2.58 7.85 22.74
N GLY A 64 -1.80 6.86 22.36
CA GLY A 64 -1.00 6.04 23.29
C GLY A 64 -1.72 4.83 23.85
N SER A 65 -3.05 4.81 23.80
CA SER A 65 -3.88 3.69 24.27
C SER A 65 -4.61 3.00 23.14
N THR A 66 -5.05 3.77 22.14
CA THR A 66 -5.78 3.26 20.98
C THR A 66 -5.33 3.96 19.71
N SER A 67 -5.62 3.34 18.59
CA SER A 67 -5.41 3.94 17.27
C SER A 67 -6.58 3.57 16.35
N LYS A 68 -6.77 4.40 15.33
CA LYS A 68 -7.87 4.24 14.39
C LYS A 68 -7.48 4.79 13.03
N CYS A 69 -7.86 4.09 11.97
CA CYS A 69 -7.79 4.60 10.60
C CYS A 69 -9.04 5.43 10.33
N THR A 70 -8.87 6.72 10.11
CA THR A 70 -9.98 7.65 9.87
C THR A 70 -10.35 7.77 8.41
N SER A 71 -9.37 7.60 7.52
CA SER A 71 -9.60 7.60 6.07
C SER A 71 -8.50 6.81 5.35
N CYS A 72 -8.81 6.35 4.17
CA CYS A 72 -7.82 5.68 3.32
C CYS A 72 -8.17 5.89 1.85
N SER A 73 -7.17 5.71 1.01
CA SER A 73 -7.29 5.76 -0.44
C SER A 73 -6.28 4.81 -1.05
N HIS A 74 -6.46 4.51 -2.33
CA HIS A 74 -5.51 3.69 -3.08
C HIS A 74 -5.09 4.36 -4.36
N SER A 75 -3.96 3.92 -4.90
CA SER A 75 -3.52 4.27 -6.23
C SER A 75 -2.83 3.06 -6.86
N THR A 76 -2.77 3.05 -8.17
CA THR A 76 -2.14 1.97 -8.93
C THR A 76 -1.33 2.57 -10.07
N THR A 77 -0.28 1.83 -10.47
CA THR A 77 0.51 2.17 -11.66
C THR A 77 0.76 0.91 -12.48
N ALA A 78 0.83 1.07 -13.79
CA ALA A 78 1.19 -0.01 -14.72
C ALA A 78 2.08 0.58 -15.83
N PRO A 79 3.36 0.84 -15.53
CA PRO A 79 4.25 1.48 -16.51
C PRO A 79 4.61 0.57 -17.68
N SER A 80 4.48 -0.74 -17.54
CA SER A 80 4.76 -1.67 -18.62
C SER A 80 3.57 -1.76 -19.57
N SER A 81 3.82 -1.66 -20.89
CA SER A 81 2.78 -1.72 -21.90
C SER A 81 2.07 -3.08 -22.00
N ALA A 82 2.71 -4.13 -21.49
CA ALA A 82 2.13 -5.48 -21.46
C ALA A 82 1.20 -5.70 -20.26
N TRP A 83 1.11 -4.73 -19.37
CA TRP A 83 0.32 -4.83 -18.13
C TRP A 83 -0.71 -3.72 -18.05
N SER A 84 -1.90 -4.03 -17.57
CA SER A 84 -2.96 -3.05 -17.33
C SER A 84 -3.67 -3.38 -16.02
N ILE A 85 -4.16 -2.34 -15.36
CA ILE A 85 -4.92 -2.51 -14.12
C ILE A 85 -6.35 -2.88 -14.48
N LYS A 86 -6.79 -4.04 -14.03
CA LYS A 86 -8.14 -4.54 -14.26
C LYS A 86 -9.12 -4.01 -13.22
N SER A 87 -8.72 -3.99 -11.95
CA SER A 87 -9.56 -3.52 -10.85
C SER A 87 -8.69 -3.10 -9.68
N ALA A 88 -9.21 -2.20 -8.85
CA ALA A 88 -8.58 -1.79 -7.62
C ALA A 88 -9.64 -1.33 -6.63
N SER A 89 -9.39 -1.55 -5.34
CA SER A 89 -10.28 -1.15 -4.26
C SER A 89 -9.49 -0.95 -2.97
N HIS A 90 -10.12 -0.31 -2.00
CA HIS A 90 -9.56 -0.18 -0.66
C HIS A 90 -10.65 -0.37 0.40
N SER A 91 -10.20 -0.70 1.60
CA SER A 91 -11.08 -0.80 2.76
C SER A 91 -10.30 -0.46 4.02
N LYS A 92 -11.02 -0.09 5.07
CA LYS A 92 -10.41 0.15 6.38
C LYS A 92 -11.23 -0.55 7.46
N SER A 93 -10.53 -0.95 8.52
CA SER A 93 -11.15 -1.57 9.69
C SER A 93 -10.28 -1.32 10.91
N GLY A 94 -10.84 -0.72 11.96
CA GLY A 94 -10.07 -0.38 13.16
C GLY A 94 -8.90 0.52 12.83
N ASN A 95 -7.69 0.07 13.13
CA ASN A 95 -6.44 0.80 12.88
C ASN A 95 -5.70 0.32 11.61
N THR A 96 -6.41 -0.33 10.70
CA THR A 96 -5.82 -0.97 9.52
C THR A 96 -6.51 -0.49 8.25
N ALA A 97 -5.73 -0.28 7.19
CA ALA A 97 -6.24 0.00 5.85
C ALA A 97 -5.59 -0.95 4.87
N THR A 98 -6.36 -1.41 3.90
CA THR A 98 -5.89 -2.38 2.89
C THR A 98 -6.30 -1.91 1.51
N ALA A 99 -5.38 -1.97 0.55
CA ALA A 99 -5.67 -1.82 -0.86
C ALA A 99 -5.46 -3.17 -1.56
N ARG A 100 -6.32 -3.45 -2.53
CA ARG A 100 -6.23 -4.63 -3.38
C ARG A 100 -6.33 -4.20 -4.82
N ALA A 101 -5.55 -4.83 -5.67
CA ALA A 101 -5.61 -4.58 -7.10
C ALA A 101 -5.35 -5.86 -7.87
N THR A 102 -5.95 -5.93 -9.04
CA THR A 102 -5.71 -7.01 -10.02
C THR A 102 -5.21 -6.37 -11.30
N ALA A 103 -4.12 -6.88 -11.83
CA ALA A 103 -3.57 -6.47 -13.11
C ALA A 103 -3.60 -7.62 -14.09
N THR A 104 -3.75 -7.29 -15.36
CA THR A 104 -3.76 -8.26 -16.45
C THR A 104 -2.49 -8.13 -17.26
N GLN A 105 -1.78 -9.23 -17.43
CA GLN A 105 -0.64 -9.32 -18.33
C GLN A 105 -1.14 -9.83 -19.69
N THR A 106 -0.80 -9.12 -20.76
CA THR A 106 -1.10 -9.53 -22.12
C THR A 106 0.16 -10.07 -22.77
N THR A 107 0.06 -11.29 -23.30
CA THR A 107 1.15 -11.94 -24.04
C THR A 107 0.64 -12.40 -25.40
N SER A 108 1.54 -12.88 -26.26
CA SER A 108 1.19 -13.42 -27.57
C SER A 108 0.27 -14.66 -27.48
N THR A 109 0.23 -15.33 -26.34
CA THR A 109 -0.57 -16.53 -26.12
C THR A 109 -1.88 -16.28 -25.36
N GLY A 110 -2.13 -15.04 -24.92
CA GLY A 110 -3.34 -14.68 -24.19
C GLY A 110 -3.09 -13.74 -23.03
N THR A 111 -4.02 -13.73 -22.09
CA THR A 111 -3.96 -12.86 -20.90
C THR A 111 -3.94 -13.68 -19.63
N LYS A 112 -3.33 -13.11 -18.58
CA LYS A 112 -3.28 -13.71 -17.25
C LYS A 112 -3.45 -12.62 -16.20
N ASP A 113 -4.29 -12.87 -15.21
CA ASP A 113 -4.54 -11.94 -14.12
C ASP A 113 -3.66 -12.23 -12.92
N PHE A 114 -3.18 -11.18 -12.28
CA PHE A 114 -2.38 -11.24 -11.05
C PHE A 114 -2.97 -10.26 -10.05
N SER A 115 -3.12 -10.71 -8.81
CA SER A 115 -3.66 -9.89 -7.73
C SER A 115 -2.61 -9.62 -6.67
N MET A 116 -2.60 -8.40 -6.14
CA MET A 116 -1.78 -8.02 -4.98
C MET A 116 -2.63 -7.28 -3.98
N SER A 117 -2.21 -7.32 -2.73
CA SER A 117 -2.77 -6.48 -1.68
C SER A 117 -1.65 -5.86 -0.87
N VAL A 118 -1.93 -4.70 -0.29
CA VAL A 118 -1.03 -4.03 0.63
C VAL A 118 -1.82 -3.51 1.81
N THR A 119 -1.32 -3.76 3.02
CA THR A 119 -1.99 -3.40 4.25
C THR A 119 -1.09 -2.49 5.07
N ILE A 120 -1.66 -1.40 5.56
CA ILE A 120 -0.98 -0.45 6.44
C ILE A 120 -1.72 -0.40 7.78
N LYS A 121 -0.96 -0.39 8.87
CA LYS A 121 -1.48 -0.44 10.22
C LYS A 121 -0.77 0.56 11.10
N CYS A 122 -1.51 1.21 11.99
CA CYS A 122 -0.96 2.14 12.96
C CYS A 122 -1.16 1.60 14.37
N SER A 123 -0.09 1.58 15.16
CA SER A 123 -0.17 1.20 16.57
C SER A 123 -0.68 2.37 17.41
N ALA A 124 -1.03 2.08 18.68
CA ALA A 124 -1.52 3.09 19.62
C ALA A 124 -0.49 4.20 19.91
N ASN A 125 0.78 3.94 19.70
CA ASN A 125 1.86 4.94 19.89
C ASN A 125 2.29 5.64 18.60
N GLY A 126 1.58 5.38 17.48
CA GLY A 126 1.85 6.04 16.20
C GLY A 126 2.86 5.35 15.31
N THR A 127 3.25 4.11 15.61
CA THR A 127 4.14 3.33 14.74
C THR A 127 3.32 2.74 13.59
N VAL A 128 3.70 3.08 12.36
CA VAL A 128 3.05 2.59 11.14
C VAL A 128 3.89 1.46 10.55
N SER A 129 3.21 0.38 10.19
CA SER A 129 3.86 -0.79 9.61
C SER A 129 3.10 -1.35 8.42
#